data_f62f370b5598523f5abeaf34a90ecb65
#
_entry.id   f62f370b5598523f5abeaf34a90ecb65
#
_cell.length_a   1.000
_cell.length_b   1.000
_cell.length_c   1.000
_cell.angle_alpha   90.00
_cell.angle_beta   90.00
_cell.angle_gamma   90.00
#
_symmetry.space_group_name_H-M   'P 1'
#
loop_
_entity.id
_entity.type
_entity.pdbx_description
1 polymer ?
#
loop_
_entity_poly.entity_id
_entity_poly.type
_entity_poly.pdbx_seq_one_letter_code
_entity_poly.pdbx_strand_id
1 'polypeptide(L)'
;KIRRTLNTLGVPLRDKSAAQTVAINSGRHEHPTRGKKRTESEKVAISNGMSNYWDEMDDKERKRRSDLSKKQWAEMPEHEKANLRKLAAEAVRKASKEGSKIEKFIYEGLTKAGYEAIFHKRGLVPNDKLEVDIFLPALKLAIEIDGPAHFLPIWGEESLQKHIRADAEKAGLLIARGYAILRVKNIIRNLSAKNMRDALEGVITAVKKVEKKFPPQSKRLIEIE
;
A
#
# COMPACT_ATOMS: atom_id res chain seq x y z
N LYS A 1 -26.46 -44.24 -6.64
CA LYS A 1 -27.85 -44.70 -6.37
C LYS A 1 -28.56 -43.81 -5.34
N ILE A 2 -28.06 -43.62 -4.12
CA ILE A 2 -28.71 -42.87 -3.03
C ILE A 2 -29.14 -41.44 -3.45
N ARG A 3 -28.28 -40.68 -4.14
CA ARG A 3 -28.60 -39.31 -4.57
C ARG A 3 -29.79 -39.26 -5.55
N ARG A 4 -29.89 -40.22 -6.47
CA ARG A 4 -31.04 -40.36 -7.39
C ARG A 4 -32.31 -40.65 -6.61
N THR A 5 -32.28 -41.57 -5.69
CA THR A 5 -33.43 -41.92 -4.85
C THR A 5 -33.94 -40.78 -4.02
N LEU A 6 -33.02 -39.97 -3.40
CA LEU A 6 -33.38 -38.79 -2.62
C LEU A 6 -34.02 -37.71 -3.50
N ASN A 7 -33.47 -37.49 -4.70
CA ASN A 7 -34.09 -36.56 -5.67
C ASN A 7 -35.48 -37.01 -6.09
N THR A 8 -35.68 -38.31 -6.33
CA THR A 8 -37.01 -38.89 -6.70
C THR A 8 -38.00 -38.73 -5.54
N LEU A 9 -37.56 -38.77 -4.30
CA LEU A 9 -38.36 -38.58 -3.10
C LEU A 9 -38.57 -37.10 -2.73
N GLY A 10 -38.08 -36.14 -3.56
CA GLY A 10 -38.24 -34.68 -3.31
C GLY A 10 -37.44 -34.19 -2.12
N VAL A 11 -36.46 -34.97 -1.59
CA VAL A 11 -35.63 -34.55 -0.46
C VAL A 11 -34.60 -33.56 -0.94
N PRO A 12 -34.58 -32.30 -0.41
CA PRO A 12 -33.62 -31.30 -0.81
C PRO A 12 -32.20 -31.72 -0.41
N LEU A 13 -31.33 -31.88 -1.40
CA LEU A 13 -29.93 -32.20 -1.19
C LEU A 13 -29.13 -30.93 -0.98
N ARG A 14 -28.28 -30.94 0.05
CA ARG A 14 -27.29 -29.87 0.24
C ARG A 14 -26.33 -29.85 -0.95
N ASP A 15 -25.97 -28.66 -1.41
CA ASP A 15 -24.86 -28.51 -2.34
C ASP A 15 -23.52 -28.89 -1.67
N LYS A 16 -22.45 -29.00 -2.46
CA LYS A 16 -21.13 -29.39 -1.95
C LYS A 16 -20.60 -28.41 -0.91
N SER A 17 -20.83 -27.12 -1.10
CA SER A 17 -20.36 -26.08 -0.20
C SER A 17 -21.08 -26.13 1.15
N ALA A 18 -22.42 -26.25 1.13
CA ALA A 18 -23.22 -26.39 2.34
C ALA A 18 -22.87 -27.68 3.11
N ALA A 19 -22.63 -28.79 2.40
CA ALA A 19 -22.22 -30.06 3.02
C ALA A 19 -20.85 -29.94 3.69
N GLN A 20 -19.89 -29.29 3.04
CA GLN A 20 -18.55 -29.04 3.60
C GLN A 20 -18.60 -28.13 4.82
N THR A 21 -19.38 -27.02 4.77
CA THR A 21 -19.58 -26.11 5.89
C THR A 21 -20.14 -26.84 7.11
N VAL A 22 -21.16 -27.67 6.92
CA VAL A 22 -21.74 -28.50 8.01
C VAL A 22 -20.72 -29.51 8.54
N ALA A 23 -19.91 -30.14 7.70
CA ALA A 23 -18.90 -31.09 8.12
C ALA A 23 -17.78 -30.43 8.96
N ILE A 24 -17.38 -29.20 8.60
CA ILE A 24 -16.42 -28.40 9.38
C ILE A 24 -17.03 -27.95 10.70
N ASN A 25 -18.23 -27.41 10.70
CA ASN A 25 -18.91 -26.90 11.91
C ASN A 25 -19.24 -28.03 12.90
N SER A 26 -19.47 -29.25 12.39
CA SER A 26 -19.71 -30.44 13.25
C SER A 26 -18.42 -31.14 13.68
N GLY A 27 -17.24 -30.62 13.35
CA GLY A 27 -15.94 -31.22 13.69
C GLY A 27 -15.59 -32.49 12.93
N ARG A 28 -16.41 -32.90 11.93
CA ARG A 28 -16.14 -34.11 11.11
C ARG A 28 -14.99 -33.93 10.12
N HIS A 29 -14.69 -32.69 9.77
CA HIS A 29 -13.55 -32.32 8.95
C HIS A 29 -12.90 -31.05 9.49
N GLU A 30 -11.58 -31.03 9.55
CA GLU A 30 -10.82 -29.81 9.78
C GLU A 30 -10.62 -29.05 8.47
N HIS A 31 -10.63 -27.73 8.56
CA HIS A 31 -10.29 -26.90 7.39
C HIS A 31 -8.82 -27.16 7.01
N PRO A 32 -8.50 -27.52 5.74
CA PRO A 32 -7.14 -27.94 5.35
C PRO A 32 -6.04 -26.93 5.67
N THR A 33 -6.38 -25.65 5.76
CA THR A 33 -5.45 -24.55 6.02
C THR A 33 -5.59 -23.94 7.43
N ARG A 34 -6.43 -24.54 8.31
CA ARG A 34 -6.62 -24.03 9.68
C ARG A 34 -5.29 -24.10 10.45
N GLY A 35 -4.86 -22.98 10.98
CA GLY A 35 -3.62 -22.89 11.74
C GLY A 35 -2.31 -22.96 10.92
N LYS A 36 -2.39 -23.19 9.61
CA LYS A 36 -1.20 -23.19 8.74
C LYS A 36 -0.91 -21.80 8.22
N LYS A 37 0.33 -21.34 8.40
CA LYS A 37 0.81 -20.11 7.74
C LYS A 37 1.18 -20.46 6.30
N ARG A 38 0.75 -19.62 5.35
CA ARG A 38 1.14 -19.72 3.95
C ARG A 38 2.62 -19.42 3.77
N THR A 39 3.27 -20.16 2.89
CA THR A 39 4.64 -19.86 2.45
C THR A 39 4.70 -18.56 1.66
N GLU A 40 5.86 -17.95 1.52
CA GLU A 40 6.03 -16.72 0.73
C GLU A 40 5.69 -16.94 -0.75
N SER A 41 6.03 -18.10 -1.31
CA SER A 41 5.67 -18.47 -2.69
C SER A 41 4.16 -18.55 -2.89
N GLU A 42 3.42 -19.13 -1.95
CA GLU A 42 1.94 -19.18 -2.00
C GLU A 42 1.35 -17.76 -1.87
N LYS A 43 1.89 -16.92 -1.02
CA LYS A 43 1.44 -15.51 -0.90
C LYS A 43 1.66 -14.74 -2.19
N VAL A 44 2.82 -14.93 -2.84
CA VAL A 44 3.14 -14.31 -4.13
C VAL A 44 2.19 -14.82 -5.22
N ALA A 45 1.94 -16.12 -5.30
CA ALA A 45 1.03 -16.71 -6.28
C ALA A 45 -0.40 -16.15 -6.13
N ILE A 46 -0.90 -16.07 -4.88
CA ILE A 46 -2.21 -15.47 -4.58
C ILE A 46 -2.25 -13.99 -4.96
N SER A 47 -1.21 -13.23 -4.62
CA SER A 47 -1.12 -11.81 -4.95
C SER A 47 -1.15 -11.59 -6.46
N ASN A 48 -0.39 -12.37 -7.22
CA ASN A 48 -0.35 -12.29 -8.68
C ASN A 48 -1.70 -12.68 -9.30
N GLY A 49 -2.31 -13.79 -8.83
CA GLY A 49 -3.64 -14.19 -9.28
C GLY A 49 -4.71 -13.13 -9.02
N MET A 50 -4.67 -12.49 -7.86
CA MET A 50 -5.59 -11.38 -7.55
C MET A 50 -5.32 -10.15 -8.43
N SER A 51 -4.06 -9.80 -8.68
CA SER A 51 -3.73 -8.68 -9.57
C SER A 51 -4.25 -8.95 -10.98
N ASN A 52 -3.94 -10.11 -11.55
CA ASN A 52 -4.43 -10.47 -12.88
C ASN A 52 -5.95 -10.43 -12.96
N TYR A 53 -6.65 -10.97 -11.96
CA TYR A 53 -8.10 -10.94 -11.90
C TYR A 53 -8.67 -9.51 -11.93
N TRP A 54 -8.03 -8.55 -11.22
CA TRP A 54 -8.44 -7.15 -11.22
C TRP A 54 -8.08 -6.44 -12.54
N ASP A 55 -6.96 -6.80 -13.15
CA ASP A 55 -6.52 -6.22 -14.43
C ASP A 55 -7.42 -6.68 -15.59
N GLU A 56 -7.84 -7.95 -15.57
CA GLU A 56 -8.72 -8.56 -16.59
C GLU A 56 -10.22 -8.26 -16.39
N MET A 57 -10.59 -7.67 -15.24
CA MET A 57 -11.98 -7.37 -14.92
C MET A 57 -12.55 -6.30 -15.85
N ASP A 58 -13.68 -6.58 -16.48
CA ASP A 58 -14.39 -5.62 -17.34
C ASP A 58 -14.99 -4.44 -16.56
N ASP A 59 -15.20 -3.32 -17.25
CA ASP A 59 -15.69 -2.08 -16.65
C ASP A 59 -17.11 -2.24 -16.06
N LYS A 60 -17.94 -3.12 -16.62
CA LYS A 60 -19.30 -3.39 -16.13
C LYS A 60 -19.25 -4.06 -14.76
N GLU A 61 -18.40 -5.06 -14.60
CA GLU A 61 -18.21 -5.74 -13.30
C GLU A 61 -17.52 -4.83 -12.28
N ARG A 62 -16.54 -4.02 -12.70
CA ARG A 62 -15.93 -2.98 -11.85
C ARG A 62 -16.99 -2.01 -11.32
N LYS A 63 -17.83 -1.51 -12.20
CA LYS A 63 -18.93 -0.61 -11.84
C LYS A 63 -19.92 -1.28 -10.89
N ARG A 64 -20.36 -2.50 -11.20
CA ARG A 64 -21.27 -3.29 -10.36
C ARG A 64 -20.72 -3.42 -8.92
N ARG A 65 -19.45 -3.76 -8.77
CA ARG A 65 -18.80 -3.90 -7.45
C ARG A 65 -18.70 -2.57 -6.73
N SER A 66 -18.35 -1.51 -7.45
CA SER A 66 -18.31 -0.16 -6.90
C SER A 66 -19.69 0.26 -6.37
N ASP A 67 -20.74 0.05 -7.14
CA ASP A 67 -22.10 0.42 -6.77
C ASP A 67 -22.60 -0.43 -5.58
N LEU A 68 -22.26 -1.72 -5.56
CA LEU A 68 -22.55 -2.58 -4.41
C LEU A 68 -21.87 -2.09 -3.14
N SER A 69 -20.59 -1.71 -3.22
CA SER A 69 -19.84 -1.18 -2.07
C SER A 69 -20.42 0.14 -1.58
N LYS A 70 -20.82 1.03 -2.51
CA LYS A 70 -21.49 2.30 -2.16
C LYS A 70 -22.81 2.04 -1.46
N LYS A 71 -23.61 1.07 -1.96
CA LYS A 71 -24.87 0.67 -1.35
C LYS A 71 -24.66 0.12 0.06
N GLN A 72 -23.72 -0.82 0.23
CA GLN A 72 -23.38 -1.37 1.55
C GLN A 72 -22.94 -0.28 2.53
N TRP A 73 -22.16 0.70 2.07
CA TRP A 73 -21.78 1.84 2.90
C TRP A 73 -22.98 2.72 3.26
N ALA A 74 -23.87 2.98 2.30
CA ALA A 74 -25.07 3.79 2.56
C ALA A 74 -26.00 3.14 3.59
N GLU A 75 -26.19 1.83 3.49
CA GLU A 75 -27.05 1.02 4.36
C GLU A 75 -26.42 0.71 5.73
N MET A 76 -25.11 0.91 5.89
CA MET A 76 -24.40 0.64 7.14
C MET A 76 -24.89 1.56 8.26
N PRO A 77 -25.13 1.04 9.47
CA PRO A 77 -25.49 1.85 10.64
C PRO A 77 -24.46 2.93 10.97
N GLU A 78 -24.91 4.10 11.40
CA GLU A 78 -24.00 5.24 11.62
C GLU A 78 -22.95 4.97 12.72
N HIS A 79 -23.28 4.18 13.73
CA HIS A 79 -22.31 3.78 14.75
C HIS A 79 -21.17 2.92 14.21
N GLU A 80 -21.44 2.05 13.20
CA GLU A 80 -20.41 1.27 12.53
C GLU A 80 -19.55 2.15 11.64
N LYS A 81 -20.16 3.09 10.87
CA LYS A 81 -19.43 4.09 10.10
C LYS A 81 -18.52 4.93 10.98
N ALA A 82 -19.01 5.39 12.13
CA ALA A 82 -18.23 6.17 13.10
C ALA A 82 -17.04 5.37 13.62
N ASN A 83 -17.24 4.09 13.95
CA ASN A 83 -16.16 3.20 14.39
C ASN A 83 -15.10 3.01 13.28
N LEU A 84 -15.53 2.74 12.04
CA LEU A 84 -14.60 2.61 10.90
C LEU A 84 -13.81 3.91 10.65
N ARG A 85 -14.47 5.07 10.74
CA ARG A 85 -13.78 6.38 10.62
C ARG A 85 -12.75 6.58 11.73
N LYS A 86 -13.09 6.20 12.97
CA LYS A 86 -12.16 6.25 14.11
C LYS A 86 -10.93 5.36 13.86
N LEU A 87 -11.14 4.10 13.49
CA LEU A 87 -10.06 3.16 13.19
C LEU A 87 -9.17 3.65 12.03
N ALA A 88 -9.77 4.22 10.99
CA ALA A 88 -9.03 4.83 9.88
C ALA A 88 -8.18 6.02 10.35
N ALA A 89 -8.74 6.90 11.18
CA ALA A 89 -8.00 8.04 11.74
C ALA A 89 -6.85 7.61 12.64
N GLU A 90 -7.05 6.56 13.46
CA GLU A 90 -5.99 5.98 14.30
C GLU A 90 -4.88 5.35 13.43
N ALA A 91 -5.24 4.65 12.37
CA ALA A 91 -4.27 4.08 11.42
C ALA A 91 -3.43 5.17 10.74
N VAL A 92 -4.04 6.28 10.31
CA VAL A 92 -3.34 7.44 9.74
C VAL A 92 -2.40 8.07 10.75
N ARG A 93 -2.86 8.29 12.01
CA ARG A 93 -2.00 8.83 13.08
C ARG A 93 -0.82 7.92 13.40
N LYS A 94 -1.06 6.60 13.40
CA LYS A 94 0.01 5.62 13.61
C LYS A 94 1.02 5.65 12.46
N ALA A 95 0.55 5.65 11.22
CA ALA A 95 1.41 5.76 10.04
C ALA A 95 2.25 7.04 10.04
N SER A 96 1.66 8.18 10.44
CA SER A 96 2.37 9.47 10.56
C SER A 96 3.49 9.46 11.61
N LYS A 97 3.40 8.60 12.66
CA LYS A 97 4.43 8.52 13.71
C LYS A 97 5.48 7.45 13.44
N GLU A 98 5.04 6.32 12.93
CA GLU A 98 5.86 5.10 12.78
C GLU A 98 6.33 4.87 11.34
N GLY A 99 5.90 5.69 10.41
CA GLY A 99 6.04 5.48 8.98
C GLY A 99 4.94 4.59 8.40
N SER A 100 4.61 4.85 7.16
CA SER A 100 3.63 4.08 6.39
C SER A 100 4.16 2.69 6.03
N LYS A 101 3.27 1.81 5.60
CA LYS A 101 3.64 0.45 5.18
C LYS A 101 4.62 0.45 4.01
N ILE A 102 4.46 1.37 3.06
CA ILE A 102 5.34 1.47 1.89
C ILE A 102 6.70 2.03 2.26
N GLU A 103 6.78 3.03 3.14
CA GLU A 103 8.05 3.55 3.65
C GLU A 103 8.87 2.46 4.32
N LYS A 104 8.27 1.69 5.23
CA LYS A 104 8.91 0.54 5.90
C LYS A 104 9.39 -0.51 4.89
N PHE A 105 8.56 -0.81 3.89
CA PHE A 105 8.89 -1.80 2.86
C PHE A 105 10.08 -1.35 1.99
N ILE A 106 10.11 -0.09 1.59
CA ILE A 106 11.22 0.49 0.82
C ILE A 106 12.50 0.55 1.67
N TYR A 107 12.39 1.01 2.93
CA TYR A 107 13.50 1.04 3.86
C TYR A 107 14.14 -0.34 4.05
N GLU A 108 13.34 -1.37 4.34
CA GLU A 108 13.81 -2.75 4.48
C GLU A 108 14.43 -3.28 3.17
N GLY A 109 13.83 -2.95 2.03
CA GLY A 109 14.35 -3.34 0.72
C GLY A 109 15.71 -2.73 0.40
N LEU A 110 15.91 -1.45 0.71
CA LEU A 110 17.19 -0.76 0.54
C LEU A 110 18.26 -1.34 1.48
N THR A 111 17.90 -1.61 2.74
CA THR A 111 18.82 -2.24 3.70
C THR A 111 19.23 -3.64 3.24
N LYS A 112 18.29 -4.45 2.74
CA LYS A 112 18.59 -5.77 2.16
C LYS A 112 19.44 -5.69 0.89
N ALA A 113 19.34 -4.60 0.14
CA ALA A 113 20.17 -4.35 -1.04
C ALA A 113 21.58 -3.83 -0.67
N GLY A 114 21.90 -3.68 0.63
CA GLY A 114 23.23 -3.30 1.13
C GLY A 114 23.42 -1.80 1.32
N TYR A 115 22.39 -0.97 1.21
CA TYR A 115 22.49 0.46 1.47
C TYR A 115 22.37 0.76 2.95
N GLU A 116 23.27 1.61 3.50
CA GLU A 116 23.07 2.23 4.80
C GLU A 116 21.93 3.25 4.67
N ALA A 117 20.79 2.94 5.29
CA ALA A 117 19.60 3.78 5.25
C ALA A 117 19.20 4.23 6.65
N ILE A 118 18.82 5.49 6.80
CA ILE A 118 18.31 6.06 8.05
C ILE A 118 16.85 6.38 7.84
N PHE A 119 15.98 5.79 8.67
CA PHE A 119 14.54 5.98 8.63
C PHE A 119 14.13 7.24 9.40
N HIS A 120 13.22 8.05 8.90
CA HIS A 120 12.70 9.27 9.52
C HIS A 120 13.82 10.22 9.99
N LYS A 121 14.71 10.59 9.05
CA LYS A 121 15.87 11.43 9.36
C LYS A 121 15.47 12.90 9.51
N ARG A 122 15.84 13.48 10.66
CA ARG A 122 15.75 14.92 10.96
C ARG A 122 17.14 15.57 10.96
N GLY A 123 17.14 16.88 11.01
CA GLY A 123 18.37 17.67 11.17
C GLY A 123 19.25 17.76 9.91
N LEU A 124 18.71 17.46 8.72
CA LEU A 124 19.41 17.68 7.44
C LEU A 124 19.46 19.17 7.05
N VAL A 125 18.53 19.95 7.56
CA VAL A 125 18.44 21.41 7.42
C VAL A 125 18.29 22.05 8.81
N PRO A 126 18.53 23.36 9.00
CA PRO A 126 18.46 24.01 10.31
C PRO A 126 17.09 23.96 10.99
N ASN A 127 16.06 23.57 10.27
CA ASN A 127 14.72 23.40 10.81
C ASN A 127 14.53 21.95 11.28
N ASP A 128 14.63 21.71 12.60
CA ASP A 128 14.47 20.38 13.21
C ASP A 128 13.08 19.74 13.02
N LYS A 129 12.10 20.52 12.54
CA LYS A 129 10.75 20.00 12.22
C LYS A 129 10.70 19.30 10.87
N LEU A 130 11.70 19.52 10.00
CA LEU A 130 11.76 18.86 8.69
C LEU A 130 12.37 17.47 8.83
N GLU A 131 11.61 16.49 8.46
CA GLU A 131 11.95 15.07 8.46
C GLU A 131 11.89 14.55 7.02
N VAL A 132 12.82 13.68 6.65
CA VAL A 132 12.76 12.91 5.39
C VAL A 132 12.48 11.45 5.71
N ASP A 133 11.69 10.78 4.89
CA ASP A 133 11.23 9.42 5.19
C ASP A 133 12.38 8.43 5.24
N ILE A 134 13.30 8.50 4.26
CA ILE A 134 14.50 7.66 4.24
C ILE A 134 15.69 8.51 3.77
N PHE A 135 16.83 8.37 4.42
CA PHE A 135 18.06 9.06 4.05
C PHE A 135 19.20 8.07 3.82
N LEU A 136 19.91 8.21 2.71
CA LEU A 136 21.11 7.45 2.35
C LEU A 136 22.35 8.36 2.50
N PRO A 137 23.07 8.30 3.63
CA PRO A 137 24.16 9.23 3.93
C PRO A 137 25.29 9.20 2.91
N ALA A 138 25.72 8.01 2.52
CA ALA A 138 26.82 7.82 1.57
C ALA A 138 26.56 8.47 0.20
N LEU A 139 25.28 8.54 -0.21
CA LEU A 139 24.84 9.12 -1.48
C LEU A 139 24.33 10.56 -1.34
N LYS A 140 24.27 11.11 -0.14
CA LYS A 140 23.61 12.40 0.13
C LYS A 140 22.21 12.47 -0.49
N LEU A 141 21.46 11.37 -0.43
CA LEU A 141 20.16 11.19 -1.07
C LEU A 141 19.06 11.10 -0.02
N ALA A 142 18.13 12.03 -0.08
CA ALA A 142 16.86 11.99 0.65
C ALA A 142 15.81 11.32 -0.22
N ILE A 143 15.03 10.40 0.34
CA ILE A 143 13.93 9.71 -0.34
C ILE A 143 12.64 10.09 0.38
N GLU A 144 11.67 10.61 -0.36
CA GLU A 144 10.35 11.00 0.09
C GLU A 144 9.31 10.12 -0.59
N ILE A 145 8.34 9.62 0.17
CA ILE A 145 7.28 8.74 -0.34
C ILE A 145 5.94 9.47 -0.18
N ASP A 146 5.56 10.18 -1.23
CA ASP A 146 4.38 11.03 -1.21
C ASP A 146 3.11 10.23 -1.52
N GLY A 147 2.20 10.18 -0.57
CA GLY A 147 0.90 9.56 -0.73
C GLY A 147 -0.09 10.40 -1.55
N PRO A 148 -1.29 9.88 -1.83
CA PRO A 148 -2.29 10.55 -2.68
C PRO A 148 -2.69 11.96 -2.20
N ALA A 149 -2.57 12.26 -0.90
CA ALA A 149 -2.91 13.57 -0.35
C ALA A 149 -1.98 14.72 -0.81
N HIS A 150 -0.80 14.39 -1.31
CA HIS A 150 0.15 15.37 -1.89
C HIS A 150 -0.22 15.77 -3.33
N PHE A 151 -1.10 15.00 -4.00
CA PHE A 151 -1.45 15.19 -5.42
C PHE A 151 -2.95 15.40 -5.66
N LEU A 152 -3.78 14.97 -4.71
CA LEU A 152 -5.23 14.98 -4.84
C LEU A 152 -5.85 15.79 -3.69
N PRO A 153 -6.92 16.58 -3.95
CA PRO A 153 -7.59 17.40 -2.94
C PRO A 153 -8.44 16.53 -1.98
N ILE A 154 -7.83 15.51 -1.35
CA ILE A 154 -8.51 14.60 -0.42
C ILE A 154 -9.10 15.34 0.78
N TRP A 155 -8.40 16.37 1.22
CA TRP A 155 -8.78 17.25 2.35
C TRP A 155 -9.16 18.66 1.91
N GLY A 156 -9.53 18.82 0.62
CA GLY A 156 -9.87 20.08 0.00
C GLY A 156 -8.69 20.75 -0.72
N GLU A 157 -9.02 21.64 -1.67
CA GLU A 157 -8.05 22.30 -2.54
C GLU A 157 -7.03 23.17 -1.77
N GLU A 158 -7.50 23.90 -0.75
CA GLU A 158 -6.64 24.75 0.09
C GLU A 158 -5.57 23.91 0.82
N SER A 159 -5.93 22.73 1.31
CA SER A 159 -4.98 21.80 1.95
C SER A 159 -3.95 21.27 0.96
N LEU A 160 -4.39 20.92 -0.26
CA LEU A 160 -3.48 20.48 -1.32
C LEU A 160 -2.45 21.56 -1.66
N GLN A 161 -2.88 22.81 -1.83
CA GLN A 161 -1.99 23.94 -2.14
C GLN A 161 -0.98 24.21 -1.01
N LYS A 162 -1.38 24.03 0.25
CA LYS A 162 -0.45 24.11 1.40
C LYS A 162 0.60 23.01 1.35
N HIS A 163 0.21 21.77 1.04
CA HIS A 163 1.14 20.64 0.91
C HIS A 163 2.13 20.89 -0.23
N ILE A 164 1.67 21.27 -1.42
CA ILE A 164 2.52 21.55 -2.57
C ILE A 164 3.58 22.61 -2.24
N ARG A 165 3.18 23.70 -1.55
CA ARG A 165 4.13 24.78 -1.15
C ARG A 165 5.15 24.27 -0.14
N ALA A 166 4.70 23.54 0.88
CA ALA A 166 5.58 22.98 1.92
C ALA A 166 6.59 21.98 1.33
N ASP A 167 6.15 21.13 0.39
CA ASP A 167 7.01 20.17 -0.29
C ASP A 167 8.05 20.85 -1.18
N ALA A 168 7.65 21.90 -1.90
CA ALA A 168 8.57 22.70 -2.72
C ALA A 168 9.63 23.43 -1.85
N GLU A 169 9.22 24.01 -0.73
CA GLU A 169 10.11 24.66 0.22
C GLU A 169 11.11 23.65 0.82
N LYS A 170 10.64 22.52 1.28
CA LYS A 170 11.47 21.43 1.82
C LYS A 170 12.49 20.97 0.79
N ALA A 171 12.07 20.74 -0.45
CA ALA A 171 12.94 20.32 -1.53
C ALA A 171 14.00 21.39 -1.83
N GLY A 172 13.62 22.65 -1.90
CA GLY A 172 14.55 23.78 -2.09
C GLY A 172 15.64 23.85 -1.02
N LEU A 173 15.26 23.70 0.25
CA LEU A 173 16.19 23.70 1.38
C LEU A 173 17.18 22.53 1.32
N LEU A 174 16.73 21.33 1.02
CA LEU A 174 17.57 20.14 0.89
C LEU A 174 18.55 20.28 -0.29
N ILE A 175 18.09 20.73 -1.45
CA ILE A 175 18.93 20.93 -2.64
C ILE A 175 19.99 22.00 -2.40
N ALA A 176 19.64 23.11 -1.73
CA ALA A 176 20.57 24.16 -1.38
C ALA A 176 21.69 23.64 -0.44
N ARG A 177 21.41 22.64 0.38
CA ARG A 177 22.39 21.97 1.27
C ARG A 177 23.22 20.90 0.57
N GLY A 178 23.01 20.70 -0.72
CA GLY A 178 23.81 19.76 -1.50
C GLY A 178 23.24 18.34 -1.56
N TYR A 179 22.04 18.09 -1.03
CA TYR A 179 21.37 16.81 -1.13
C TYR A 179 20.66 16.64 -2.48
N ALA A 180 20.54 15.41 -2.94
CA ALA A 180 19.59 15.00 -3.96
C ALA A 180 18.31 14.47 -3.30
N ILE A 181 17.19 14.57 -3.98
CA ILE A 181 15.89 14.12 -3.51
C ILE A 181 15.33 13.14 -4.53
N LEU A 182 14.95 11.96 -4.06
CA LEU A 182 14.16 11.00 -4.81
C LEU A 182 12.73 11.01 -4.26
N ARG A 183 11.81 11.54 -5.05
CA ARG A 183 10.39 11.59 -4.72
C ARG A 183 9.67 10.42 -5.37
N VAL A 184 9.08 9.56 -4.55
CA VAL A 184 8.26 8.43 -4.98
C VAL A 184 6.80 8.86 -4.91
N LYS A 185 6.18 9.08 -6.07
CA LYS A 185 4.77 9.49 -6.16
C LYS A 185 3.87 8.28 -6.05
N ASN A 186 3.34 8.02 -4.87
CA ASN A 186 2.38 6.95 -4.65
C ASN A 186 0.94 7.48 -4.78
N ILE A 187 0.47 7.65 -6.00
CA ILE A 187 -0.90 8.14 -6.31
C ILE A 187 -1.94 7.05 -6.08
N ILE A 188 -1.52 5.78 -6.00
CA ILE A 188 -2.41 4.62 -5.89
C ILE A 188 -2.95 4.51 -4.47
N ARG A 189 -4.29 4.58 -4.32
CA ARG A 189 -4.96 4.47 -3.01
C ARG A 189 -4.80 3.09 -2.35
N ASN A 190 -4.68 2.02 -3.14
CA ASN A 190 -4.61 0.66 -2.65
C ASN A 190 -3.20 0.09 -2.86
N LEU A 191 -2.45 -0.03 -1.78
CA LEU A 191 -1.10 -0.63 -1.79
C LEU A 191 -1.21 -2.16 -1.89
N SER A 192 -1.12 -2.68 -3.10
CA SER A 192 -0.92 -4.13 -3.32
C SER A 192 0.54 -4.52 -3.09
N ALA A 193 0.79 -5.80 -2.84
CA ALA A 193 2.17 -6.31 -2.73
C ALA A 193 2.94 -6.13 -4.03
N LYS A 194 2.27 -6.16 -5.19
CA LYS A 194 2.87 -5.87 -6.50
C LYS A 194 3.33 -4.42 -6.55
N ASN A 195 2.43 -3.46 -6.28
CA ASN A 195 2.74 -2.03 -6.33
C ASN A 195 3.92 -1.65 -5.41
N MET A 196 3.99 -2.27 -4.22
CA MET A 196 5.13 -2.04 -3.31
C MET A 196 6.45 -2.59 -3.87
N ARG A 197 6.43 -3.74 -4.57
CA ARG A 197 7.62 -4.29 -5.22
C ARG A 197 8.06 -3.43 -6.40
N ASP A 198 7.11 -3.01 -7.24
CA ASP A 198 7.37 -2.15 -8.40
C ASP A 198 7.97 -0.81 -7.96
N ALA A 199 7.42 -0.19 -6.90
CA ALA A 199 7.96 1.02 -6.29
C ALA A 199 9.38 0.80 -5.74
N LEU A 200 9.64 -0.31 -5.05
CA LEU A 200 10.99 -0.64 -4.54
C LEU A 200 11.98 -0.83 -5.69
N GLU A 201 11.61 -1.50 -6.77
CA GLU A 201 12.45 -1.70 -7.95
C GLU A 201 12.78 -0.35 -8.62
N GLY A 202 11.79 0.54 -8.75
CA GLY A 202 11.97 1.90 -9.22
C GLY A 202 12.95 2.69 -8.35
N VAL A 203 12.79 2.62 -7.02
CA VAL A 203 13.69 3.26 -6.05
C VAL A 203 15.10 2.72 -6.19
N ILE A 204 15.32 1.40 -6.18
CA ILE A 204 16.66 0.80 -6.32
C ILE A 204 17.31 1.23 -7.64
N THR A 205 16.54 1.27 -8.72
CA THR A 205 17.05 1.71 -10.03
C THR A 205 17.48 3.17 -10.00
N ALA A 206 16.69 4.04 -9.37
CA ALA A 206 17.05 5.46 -9.22
C ALA A 206 18.27 5.66 -8.32
N VAL A 207 18.34 4.94 -7.20
CA VAL A 207 19.50 4.96 -6.28
C VAL A 207 20.77 4.55 -7.00
N LYS A 208 20.77 3.46 -7.77
CA LYS A 208 21.94 3.03 -8.58
C LYS A 208 22.37 4.08 -9.61
N LYS A 209 21.43 4.84 -10.19
CA LYS A 209 21.78 5.95 -11.09
C LYS A 209 22.50 7.07 -10.35
N VAL A 210 22.01 7.45 -9.16
CA VAL A 210 22.64 8.47 -8.31
C VAL A 210 24.02 8.01 -7.82
N GLU A 211 24.16 6.74 -7.42
CA GLU A 211 25.43 6.13 -7.03
C GLU A 211 26.46 6.18 -8.14
N LYS A 212 26.06 5.82 -9.37
CA LYS A 212 26.94 5.88 -10.55
C LYS A 212 27.35 7.30 -10.90
N LYS A 213 26.45 8.27 -10.77
CA LYS A 213 26.70 9.68 -11.08
C LYS A 213 25.77 10.57 -10.28
N PHE A 214 26.32 11.30 -9.30
CA PHE A 214 25.55 12.27 -8.53
C PHE A 214 25.02 13.39 -9.43
N PRO A 215 23.72 13.74 -9.33
CA PRO A 215 23.10 14.68 -10.25
C PRO A 215 23.58 16.13 -10.03
N PRO A 216 23.72 16.93 -11.11
CA PRO A 216 23.96 18.38 -10.97
C PRO A 216 22.77 19.05 -10.29
N GLN A 217 22.99 20.22 -9.71
CA GLN A 217 21.99 20.91 -8.87
C GLN A 217 20.61 21.05 -9.52
N SER A 218 20.55 21.34 -10.81
CA SER A 218 19.31 21.48 -11.57
C SER A 218 18.52 20.17 -11.77
N LYS A 219 19.12 19.01 -11.46
CA LYS A 219 18.53 17.66 -11.62
C LYS A 219 18.50 16.87 -10.32
N ARG A 220 18.66 17.55 -9.16
CA ARG A 220 18.66 16.90 -7.85
C ARG A 220 17.28 16.51 -7.33
N LEU A 221 16.22 17.02 -7.90
CA LEU A 221 14.87 16.50 -7.69
C LEU A 221 14.59 15.45 -8.75
N ILE A 222 14.54 14.20 -8.33
CA ILE A 222 14.27 13.03 -9.15
C ILE A 222 12.88 12.53 -8.75
N GLU A 223 11.98 12.36 -9.70
CA GLU A 223 10.63 11.86 -9.45
C GLU A 223 10.43 10.51 -10.14
N ILE A 224 9.79 9.59 -9.43
CA ILE A 224 9.37 8.27 -9.95
C ILE A 224 7.93 7.99 -9.53
N GLU A 225 7.21 7.19 -10.33
CA GLU A 225 5.84 6.74 -10.08
C GLU A 225 5.81 5.23 -9.83
#